data_3b674730160d2a87ee76d93abca6be65
#
_entry.id   3b674730160d2a87ee76d93abca6be65
#
_cell.length_a   1.000
_cell.length_b   1.000
_cell.length_c   1.000
_cell.angle_alpha   90.00
_cell.angle_beta   90.00
_cell.angle_gamma   90.00
#
_symmetry.space_group_name_H-M   'P 1'
#
loop_
_entity.id
_entity.type
_entity.pdbx_description
1 polymer ?
#
loop_
_entity_poly.entity_id
_entity_poly.type
_entity_poly.pdbx_seq_one_letter_code
_entity_poly.pdbx_strand_id
1 'polypeptide(L)'
;AASDVYKRQVDTAIILKAVLDKDIGLRDAKLLSHVALFEVPGFDRLLLVTDAAMSIAPDLEAKKEIIRNAVKVANAIGAENPVVACLCAIEKVNPKMPATVDAAALVDAAKSGEITGCTVIGPLALDNAISVEAAKRKGIADPNAGHADVLLMPNIETGNALYKALVILAGASTASLIVGAKAPVIITSRADSEQTKINSIVLALATAAKKGENN
;
A
#
# COMPACT_ATOMS: atom_id res chain seq x y z
N ALA A 1 31.92 14.32 -12.19
CA ALA A 1 30.72 15.19 -12.16
C ALA A 1 29.55 14.52 -11.44
N ALA A 2 29.30 13.19 -11.64
CA ALA A 2 28.20 12.49 -10.94
C ALA A 2 28.39 12.39 -9.42
N SER A 3 29.64 12.34 -8.93
CA SER A 3 29.94 12.25 -7.49
C SER A 3 29.62 13.52 -6.70
N ASP A 4 29.61 14.70 -7.34
CA ASP A 4 29.37 15.98 -6.66
C ASP A 4 27.87 16.27 -6.46
N VAL A 5 27.02 15.73 -7.32
CA VAL A 5 25.55 15.82 -7.16
C VAL A 5 25.11 15.00 -5.93
N TYR A 6 25.73 13.85 -5.68
CA TYR A 6 25.45 13.01 -4.52
C TYR A 6 25.79 13.65 -3.16
N LYS A 7 26.84 14.46 -3.12
CA LYS A 7 27.29 15.13 -1.88
C LYS A 7 26.42 16.30 -1.43
N ARG A 8 25.48 16.76 -2.26
CA ARG A 8 24.60 17.88 -1.97
C ARG A 8 23.16 17.48 -1.65
N GLN A 9 22.87 16.19 -1.58
CA GLN A 9 21.52 15.72 -1.21
C GLN A 9 21.30 15.90 0.30
N VAL A 10 20.20 16.54 0.65
CA VAL A 10 19.73 16.58 2.03
C VAL A 10 19.31 15.16 2.43
N ASP A 11 19.66 14.73 3.65
CA ASP A 11 19.25 13.43 4.16
C ASP A 11 17.71 13.33 4.14
N THR A 12 17.22 12.24 3.55
CA THR A 12 15.77 11.97 3.45
C THR A 12 15.10 12.02 4.82
N ALA A 13 15.78 11.60 5.87
CA ALA A 13 15.25 11.66 7.24
C ALA A 13 15.00 13.10 7.71
N ILE A 14 15.84 14.07 7.31
CA ILE A 14 15.66 15.49 7.65
C ILE A 14 14.44 16.05 6.93
N ILE A 15 14.29 15.75 5.63
CA ILE A 15 13.14 16.18 4.84
C ILE A 15 11.85 15.58 5.42
N LEU A 16 11.85 14.27 5.67
CA LEU A 16 10.71 13.58 6.26
C LEU A 16 10.33 14.16 7.62
N LYS A 17 11.31 14.44 8.50
CA LYS A 17 11.04 15.05 9.80
C LYS A 17 10.35 16.40 9.67
N ALA A 18 10.77 17.24 8.74
CA ALA A 18 10.13 18.53 8.47
C ALA A 18 8.72 18.37 7.87
N VAL A 19 8.54 17.45 6.91
CA VAL A 19 7.22 17.15 6.31
C VAL A 19 6.27 16.54 7.33
N LEU A 20 6.78 15.73 8.27
CA LEU A 20 6.01 15.03 9.29
C LEU A 20 5.74 15.87 10.55
N ASP A 21 6.31 17.07 10.65
CA ASP A 21 6.09 17.95 11.78
C ASP A 21 4.58 18.23 11.96
N LYS A 22 4.11 18.15 13.21
CA LYS A 22 2.68 18.28 13.52
C LYS A 22 2.21 19.73 13.45
N ASP A 23 3.08 20.67 13.73
CA ASP A 23 2.72 22.07 13.93
C ASP A 23 2.92 22.89 12.63
N ILE A 24 4.04 22.66 11.94
CA ILE A 24 4.42 23.42 10.74
C ILE A 24 4.50 22.58 9.47
N GLY A 25 4.40 21.26 9.60
CA GLY A 25 4.53 20.32 8.48
C GLY A 25 3.23 20.10 7.70
N LEU A 26 3.33 19.17 6.75
CA LEU A 26 2.22 18.81 5.86
C LEU A 26 1.37 17.65 6.39
N ARG A 27 1.58 17.19 7.63
CA ARG A 27 0.82 16.06 8.19
C ARG A 27 -0.67 16.42 8.32
N ASP A 28 -1.53 15.62 7.70
CA ASP A 28 -2.98 15.78 7.69
C ASP A 28 -3.68 14.62 8.41
N ALA A 29 -3.23 13.40 8.16
CA ALA A 29 -3.80 12.21 8.76
C ALA A 29 -3.10 11.81 10.07
N LYS A 30 -3.74 10.91 10.83
CA LYS A 30 -3.17 10.32 12.05
C LYS A 30 -1.89 9.55 11.76
N LEU A 31 -1.80 8.92 10.58
CA LEU A 31 -0.68 8.10 10.14
C LEU A 31 -0.32 8.42 8.69
N LEU A 32 0.98 8.45 8.41
CA LEU A 32 1.51 8.44 7.05
C LEU A 32 1.87 7.00 6.67
N SER A 33 1.54 6.61 5.46
CA SER A 33 1.83 5.27 4.95
C SER A 33 2.36 5.31 3.52
N HIS A 34 3.19 4.34 3.20
CA HIS A 34 3.71 4.15 1.84
C HIS A 34 2.75 3.30 1.03
N VAL A 35 2.40 3.78 -0.16
CA VAL A 35 1.58 3.04 -1.13
C VAL A 35 2.37 2.93 -2.43
N ALA A 36 2.58 1.70 -2.89
CA ALA A 36 3.23 1.40 -4.15
C ALA A 36 2.24 0.76 -5.12
N LEU A 37 2.16 1.30 -6.33
CA LEU A 37 1.40 0.78 -7.46
C LEU A 37 2.34 -0.02 -8.35
N PHE A 38 1.90 -1.19 -8.78
CA PHE A 38 2.64 -2.08 -9.67
C PHE A 38 1.85 -2.43 -10.92
N GLU A 39 2.55 -2.40 -12.04
CA GLU A 39 2.18 -3.08 -13.27
C GLU A 39 3.14 -4.27 -13.43
N VAL A 40 2.64 -5.48 -13.23
CA VAL A 40 3.45 -6.70 -13.23
C VAL A 40 3.30 -7.40 -14.57
N PRO A 41 4.39 -7.69 -15.30
CA PRO A 41 4.31 -8.41 -16.58
C PRO A 41 3.57 -9.74 -16.44
N GLY A 42 2.57 -9.96 -17.31
CA GLY A 42 1.75 -11.17 -17.27
C GLY A 42 0.65 -11.19 -16.20
N PHE A 43 0.49 -10.13 -15.43
CA PHE A 43 -0.65 -9.92 -14.54
C PHE A 43 -1.62 -8.91 -15.17
N ASP A 44 -2.92 -9.18 -15.11
CA ASP A 44 -3.94 -8.54 -15.93
C ASP A 44 -4.46 -7.20 -15.40
N ARG A 45 -4.01 -6.77 -14.22
CA ARG A 45 -4.44 -5.54 -13.57
C ARG A 45 -3.34 -4.87 -12.76
N LEU A 46 -3.56 -3.61 -12.39
CA LEU A 46 -2.70 -2.90 -11.48
C LEU A 46 -2.86 -3.43 -10.05
N LEU A 47 -1.77 -3.46 -9.29
CA LEU A 47 -1.74 -3.97 -7.93
C LEU A 47 -1.12 -2.93 -7.00
N LEU A 48 -1.82 -2.59 -5.92
CA LEU A 48 -1.31 -1.74 -4.86
C LEU A 48 -0.74 -2.57 -3.70
N VAL A 49 0.41 -2.17 -3.18
CA VAL A 49 1.05 -2.80 -2.00
C VAL A 49 1.27 -1.73 -0.93
N THR A 50 0.84 -1.99 0.29
CA THR A 50 0.94 -1.08 1.45
C THR A 50 1.05 -1.84 2.78
N ASP A 51 1.83 -1.46 3.79
CA ASP A 51 2.92 -0.52 3.77
C ASP A 51 4.24 -1.27 3.58
N ALA A 52 5.08 -0.78 2.70
CA ALA A 52 6.34 -1.45 2.35
C ALA A 52 7.59 -0.65 2.78
N ALA A 53 7.42 0.54 3.40
CA ALA A 53 8.54 1.44 3.64
C ALA A 53 8.44 2.35 4.87
N MET A 54 7.29 2.52 5.51
CA MET A 54 7.08 3.49 6.59
C MET A 54 6.75 2.84 7.94
N SER A 55 5.81 1.90 7.96
CA SER A 55 5.28 1.32 9.19
C SER A 55 5.96 -0.01 9.49
N ILE A 56 6.83 -0.03 10.51
CA ILE A 56 7.66 -1.21 10.83
C ILE A 56 6.75 -2.40 11.20
N ALA A 57 5.99 -2.26 12.27
CA ALA A 57 5.05 -3.27 12.76
C ALA A 57 3.75 -2.57 13.18
N PRO A 58 2.88 -2.22 12.20
CA PRO A 58 1.66 -1.50 12.48
C PRO A 58 0.70 -2.33 13.34
N ASP A 59 0.17 -1.71 14.39
CA ASP A 59 -0.94 -2.27 15.16
C ASP A 59 -2.26 -2.19 14.39
N LEU A 60 -3.35 -2.67 14.98
CA LEU A 60 -4.66 -2.71 14.33
C LEU A 60 -5.14 -1.32 13.91
N GLU A 61 -4.99 -0.30 14.76
CA GLU A 61 -5.42 1.07 14.45
C GLU A 61 -4.58 1.69 13.33
N ALA A 62 -3.27 1.46 13.35
CA ALA A 62 -2.38 1.87 12.27
C ALA A 62 -2.76 1.18 10.94
N LYS A 63 -3.10 -0.11 10.96
CA LYS A 63 -3.55 -0.85 9.77
C LYS A 63 -4.86 -0.30 9.20
N LYS A 64 -5.81 0.13 10.03
CA LYS A 64 -7.02 0.81 9.58
C LYS A 64 -6.70 2.10 8.82
N GLU A 65 -5.78 2.92 9.35
CA GLU A 65 -5.35 4.15 8.68
C GLU A 65 -4.58 3.88 7.37
N ILE A 66 -3.73 2.83 7.35
CA ILE A 66 -3.02 2.39 6.14
C ILE A 66 -4.03 2.01 5.05
N ILE A 67 -5.09 1.25 5.38
CA ILE A 67 -6.17 0.92 4.44
C ILE A 67 -6.83 2.18 3.91
N ARG A 68 -7.26 3.11 4.79
CA ARG A 68 -7.90 4.38 4.37
C ARG A 68 -7.02 5.19 3.42
N ASN A 69 -5.72 5.22 3.67
CA ASN A 69 -4.76 5.89 2.79
C ASN A 69 -4.63 5.18 1.43
N ALA A 70 -4.54 3.84 1.42
CA ALA A 70 -4.45 3.07 0.18
C ALA A 70 -5.72 3.20 -0.68
N VAL A 71 -6.90 3.22 -0.06
CA VAL A 71 -8.19 3.42 -0.75
C VAL A 71 -8.24 4.76 -1.47
N LYS A 72 -7.68 5.83 -0.89
CA LYS A 72 -7.58 7.14 -1.58
C LYS A 72 -6.77 7.05 -2.87
N VAL A 73 -5.67 6.30 -2.86
CA VAL A 73 -4.84 6.10 -4.05
C VAL A 73 -5.54 5.21 -5.06
N ALA A 74 -6.17 4.11 -4.61
CA ALA A 74 -6.94 3.23 -5.48
C ALA A 74 -8.06 3.98 -6.22
N ASN A 75 -8.82 4.81 -5.50
CA ASN A 75 -9.87 5.65 -6.09
C ASN A 75 -9.32 6.68 -7.10
N ALA A 76 -8.12 7.20 -6.84
CA ALA A 76 -7.49 8.18 -7.75
C ALA A 76 -7.06 7.57 -9.09
N ILE A 77 -6.82 6.25 -9.13
CA ILE A 77 -6.52 5.51 -10.36
C ILE A 77 -7.75 4.82 -10.97
N GLY A 78 -8.95 5.11 -10.45
CA GLY A 78 -10.22 4.64 -11.01
C GLY A 78 -10.75 3.32 -10.43
N ALA A 79 -10.14 2.76 -9.40
CA ALA A 79 -10.68 1.59 -8.71
C ALA A 79 -11.81 2.01 -7.76
N GLU A 80 -13.05 1.82 -8.18
CA GLU A 80 -14.22 2.05 -7.33
C GLU A 80 -14.43 0.86 -6.38
N ASN A 81 -14.56 1.12 -5.06
CA ASN A 81 -14.70 0.09 -4.03
C ASN A 81 -13.62 -1.01 -4.10
N PRO A 82 -12.31 -0.66 -4.03
CA PRO A 82 -11.23 -1.62 -4.21
C PRO A 82 -11.28 -2.75 -3.18
N VAL A 83 -10.85 -3.94 -3.61
CA VAL A 83 -10.70 -5.11 -2.73
C VAL A 83 -9.34 -5.04 -2.04
N VAL A 84 -9.36 -4.90 -0.72
CA VAL A 84 -8.17 -4.89 0.15
C VAL A 84 -7.99 -6.26 0.78
N ALA A 85 -6.93 -6.98 0.40
CA ALA A 85 -6.59 -8.27 1.00
C ALA A 85 -5.56 -8.09 2.12
N CYS A 86 -5.91 -8.53 3.33
CA CYS A 86 -5.00 -8.57 4.48
C CYS A 86 -4.10 -9.80 4.38
N LEU A 87 -2.83 -9.60 4.00
CA LEU A 87 -1.90 -10.70 3.76
C LEU A 87 -1.43 -11.35 5.05
N CYS A 88 -1.48 -12.67 5.01
CA CYS A 88 -1.02 -13.58 6.05
C CYS A 88 -0.35 -14.80 5.42
N ALA A 89 0.24 -15.67 6.22
CA ALA A 89 0.80 -16.92 5.71
C ALA A 89 -0.24 -18.04 5.58
N ILE A 90 -1.42 -17.87 6.20
CA ILE A 90 -2.53 -18.84 6.21
C ILE A 90 -3.88 -18.11 6.16
N GLU A 91 -4.94 -18.86 5.80
CA GLU A 91 -6.28 -18.36 5.59
C GLU A 91 -7.22 -18.51 6.80
N LYS A 92 -6.68 -18.99 7.93
CA LYS A 92 -7.44 -19.19 9.18
C LYS A 92 -6.88 -18.34 10.29
N VAL A 93 -7.76 -17.82 11.13
CA VAL A 93 -7.35 -17.10 12.34
C VAL A 93 -6.61 -18.05 13.27
N ASN A 94 -5.39 -17.66 13.64
CA ASN A 94 -4.55 -18.38 14.59
C ASN A 94 -3.99 -17.38 15.62
N PRO A 95 -4.34 -17.50 16.92
CA PRO A 95 -3.84 -16.61 17.96
C PRO A 95 -2.31 -16.56 18.09
N LYS A 96 -1.60 -17.59 17.62
CA LYS A 96 -0.12 -17.61 17.58
C LYS A 96 0.44 -16.83 16.38
N MET A 97 -0.41 -16.37 15.47
CA MET A 97 -0.05 -15.58 14.30
C MET A 97 -0.84 -14.26 14.31
N PRO A 98 -0.35 -13.22 15.02
CA PRO A 98 -1.08 -11.96 15.24
C PRO A 98 -1.62 -11.32 13.96
N ALA A 99 -0.90 -11.44 12.84
CA ALA A 99 -1.36 -10.92 11.55
C ALA A 99 -2.74 -11.48 11.12
N THR A 100 -3.05 -12.74 11.46
CA THR A 100 -4.35 -13.36 11.14
C THR A 100 -5.47 -12.85 12.03
N VAL A 101 -5.16 -12.50 13.28
CA VAL A 101 -6.09 -11.89 14.23
C VAL A 101 -6.44 -10.48 13.79
N ASP A 102 -5.41 -9.69 13.45
CA ASP A 102 -5.62 -8.33 12.92
C ASP A 102 -6.42 -8.36 11.62
N ALA A 103 -6.13 -9.30 10.70
CA ALA A 103 -6.87 -9.44 9.45
C ALA A 103 -8.37 -9.68 9.68
N ALA A 104 -8.74 -10.56 10.61
CA ALA A 104 -10.15 -10.78 10.96
C ALA A 104 -10.79 -9.52 11.57
N ALA A 105 -10.09 -8.83 12.46
CA ALA A 105 -10.58 -7.59 13.06
C ALA A 105 -10.76 -6.47 12.03
N LEU A 106 -9.90 -6.39 11.01
CA LEU A 106 -10.03 -5.43 9.90
C LEU A 106 -11.23 -5.74 9.01
N VAL A 107 -11.50 -7.02 8.73
CA VAL A 107 -12.71 -7.46 8.02
C VAL A 107 -13.96 -7.07 8.80
N ASP A 108 -13.98 -7.27 10.11
CA ASP A 108 -15.10 -6.89 10.97
C ASP A 108 -15.27 -5.36 11.05
N ALA A 109 -14.18 -4.60 11.08
CA ALA A 109 -14.20 -3.14 11.03
C ALA A 109 -14.80 -2.61 9.70
N ALA A 110 -14.52 -3.27 8.58
CA ALA A 110 -15.14 -2.94 7.30
C ALA A 110 -16.64 -3.28 7.29
N LYS A 111 -17.04 -4.45 7.79
CA LYS A 111 -18.45 -4.86 7.89
C LYS A 111 -19.27 -3.95 8.81
N SER A 112 -18.67 -3.44 9.88
CA SER A 112 -19.33 -2.49 10.81
C SER A 112 -19.39 -1.06 10.29
N GLY A 113 -18.75 -0.75 9.15
CA GLY A 113 -18.70 0.60 8.59
C GLY A 113 -17.63 1.51 9.21
N GLU A 114 -16.73 0.97 10.02
CA GLU A 114 -15.58 1.72 10.54
C GLU A 114 -14.52 1.98 9.44
N ILE A 115 -14.39 1.04 8.51
CA ILE A 115 -13.61 1.20 7.26
C ILE A 115 -14.61 1.23 6.12
N THR A 116 -14.59 2.29 5.31
CA THR A 116 -15.53 2.51 4.21
C THR A 116 -14.83 2.73 2.87
N GLY A 117 -15.58 2.62 1.77
CA GLY A 117 -15.06 2.86 0.42
C GLY A 117 -14.19 1.75 -0.14
N CYS A 118 -14.21 0.57 0.48
CA CYS A 118 -13.52 -0.63 0.02
C CYS A 118 -14.17 -1.90 0.58
N THR A 119 -13.83 -3.04 -0.01
CA THR A 119 -14.11 -4.36 0.54
C THR A 119 -12.84 -4.90 1.17
N VAL A 120 -12.87 -5.27 2.46
CA VAL A 120 -11.71 -5.86 3.15
C VAL A 120 -11.91 -7.36 3.29
N ILE A 121 -10.92 -8.14 2.87
CA ILE A 121 -10.92 -9.59 2.95
C ILE A 121 -9.65 -10.12 3.62
N GLY A 122 -9.74 -11.28 4.25
CA GLY A 122 -8.59 -11.93 4.92
C GLY A 122 -8.99 -12.68 6.18
N PRO A 123 -8.03 -13.39 6.80
CA PRO A 123 -6.62 -13.53 6.38
C PRO A 123 -6.47 -14.32 5.07
N LEU A 124 -5.55 -13.94 4.20
CA LEU A 124 -5.27 -14.61 2.93
C LEU A 124 -3.76 -14.72 2.68
N ALA A 125 -3.32 -15.84 2.13
CA ALA A 125 -2.00 -15.94 1.54
C ALA A 125 -1.97 -15.20 0.18
N LEU A 126 -0.78 -14.84 -0.30
CA LEU A 126 -0.62 -14.02 -1.50
C LEU A 126 -1.31 -14.65 -2.72
N ASP A 127 -1.11 -15.94 -2.95
CA ASP A 127 -1.71 -16.67 -4.07
C ASP A 127 -3.24 -16.57 -4.07
N ASN A 128 -3.87 -16.67 -2.90
CA ASN A 128 -5.31 -16.61 -2.75
C ASN A 128 -5.87 -15.19 -2.82
N ALA A 129 -5.03 -14.19 -2.53
CA ALA A 129 -5.40 -12.79 -2.68
C ALA A 129 -5.48 -12.36 -4.15
N ILE A 130 -4.60 -12.91 -5.01
CA ILE A 130 -4.44 -12.43 -6.39
C ILE A 130 -4.86 -13.43 -7.48
N SER A 131 -5.15 -14.68 -7.13
CA SER A 131 -5.54 -15.73 -8.07
C SER A 131 -6.85 -16.40 -7.66
N VAL A 132 -7.87 -16.23 -8.49
CA VAL A 132 -9.18 -16.89 -8.33
C VAL A 132 -9.04 -18.42 -8.35
N GLU A 133 -8.14 -18.94 -9.19
CA GLU A 133 -7.89 -20.38 -9.26
C GLU A 133 -7.29 -20.92 -7.96
N ALA A 134 -6.30 -20.21 -7.39
CA ALA A 134 -5.70 -20.59 -6.12
C ALA A 134 -6.73 -20.54 -4.98
N ALA A 135 -7.55 -19.49 -4.92
CA ALA A 135 -8.62 -19.36 -3.93
C ALA A 135 -9.63 -20.50 -4.03
N LYS A 136 -10.07 -20.87 -5.23
CA LYS A 136 -10.98 -22.00 -5.48
C LYS A 136 -10.37 -23.34 -5.06
N ARG A 137 -9.11 -23.59 -5.39
CA ARG A 137 -8.41 -24.84 -5.00
C ARG A 137 -8.31 -25.02 -3.50
N LYS A 138 -8.18 -23.91 -2.75
CA LYS A 138 -8.16 -23.90 -1.27
C LYS A 138 -9.56 -23.86 -0.63
N GLY A 139 -10.63 -23.81 -1.43
CA GLY A 139 -12.00 -23.79 -0.94
C GLY A 139 -12.39 -22.51 -0.21
N ILE A 140 -11.78 -21.37 -0.56
CA ILE A 140 -12.12 -20.07 0.00
C ILE A 140 -13.47 -19.64 -0.56
N ALA A 141 -14.43 -19.40 0.35
CA ALA A 141 -15.81 -19.09 -0.03
C ALA A 141 -16.04 -17.61 -0.36
N ASP A 142 -15.12 -16.71 0.04
CA ASP A 142 -15.27 -15.28 -0.24
C ASP A 142 -15.18 -15.01 -1.75
N PRO A 143 -16.21 -14.42 -2.37
CA PRO A 143 -16.22 -14.16 -3.81
C PRO A 143 -15.15 -13.16 -4.27
N ASN A 144 -14.61 -12.35 -3.36
CA ASN A 144 -13.57 -11.38 -3.66
C ASN A 144 -12.16 -11.97 -3.57
N ALA A 145 -12.02 -13.22 -3.09
CA ALA A 145 -10.73 -13.90 -3.06
C ALA A 145 -10.20 -14.12 -4.49
N GLY A 146 -8.95 -13.76 -4.71
CA GLY A 146 -8.32 -13.73 -6.03
C GLY A 146 -8.45 -12.41 -6.80
N HIS A 147 -9.23 -11.47 -6.28
CA HIS A 147 -9.52 -10.18 -6.94
C HIS A 147 -8.94 -8.96 -6.19
N ALA A 148 -7.92 -9.15 -5.37
CA ALA A 148 -7.34 -8.04 -4.64
C ALA A 148 -6.77 -6.95 -5.56
N ASP A 149 -7.16 -5.70 -5.30
CA ASP A 149 -6.58 -4.48 -5.87
C ASP A 149 -5.47 -3.94 -4.96
N VAL A 150 -5.62 -4.16 -3.65
CA VAL A 150 -4.70 -3.68 -2.62
C VAL A 150 -4.26 -4.84 -1.74
N LEU A 151 -2.96 -5.00 -1.57
CA LEU A 151 -2.35 -5.92 -0.62
C LEU A 151 -1.90 -5.16 0.62
N LEU A 152 -2.56 -5.41 1.76
CA LEU A 152 -2.12 -4.90 3.05
C LEU A 152 -1.09 -5.84 3.65
N MET A 153 0.12 -5.32 3.87
CA MET A 153 1.21 -6.09 4.47
C MET A 153 1.08 -6.19 5.99
N PRO A 154 1.45 -7.34 6.59
CA PRO A 154 1.43 -7.48 8.05
C PRO A 154 2.50 -6.64 8.75
N ASN A 155 3.64 -6.43 8.10
CA ASN A 155 4.79 -5.68 8.60
C ASN A 155 5.68 -5.20 7.44
N ILE A 156 6.66 -4.36 7.75
CA ILE A 156 7.56 -3.75 6.76
C ILE A 156 8.45 -4.77 6.05
N GLU A 157 8.90 -5.81 6.75
CA GLU A 157 9.78 -6.83 6.19
C GLU A 157 9.09 -7.56 5.04
N THR A 158 7.84 -7.97 5.26
CA THR A 158 7.03 -8.63 4.22
C THR A 158 6.76 -7.68 3.06
N GLY A 159 6.38 -6.43 3.35
CA GLY A 159 6.09 -5.42 2.33
C GLY A 159 7.31 -5.08 1.50
N ASN A 160 8.45 -4.82 2.15
CA ASN A 160 9.69 -4.47 1.47
C ASN A 160 10.26 -5.63 0.64
N ALA A 161 10.17 -6.87 1.15
CA ALA A 161 10.59 -8.05 0.41
C ALA A 161 9.73 -8.26 -0.84
N LEU A 162 8.40 -8.15 -0.73
CA LEU A 162 7.48 -8.27 -1.85
C LEU A 162 7.72 -7.14 -2.88
N TYR A 163 7.86 -5.89 -2.44
CA TYR A 163 8.17 -4.75 -3.32
C TYR A 163 9.41 -5.05 -4.17
N LYS A 164 10.50 -5.46 -3.53
CA LYS A 164 11.75 -5.77 -4.23
C LYS A 164 11.64 -6.99 -5.13
N ALA A 165 10.90 -8.01 -4.72
CA ALA A 165 10.66 -9.19 -5.54
C ALA A 165 9.91 -8.84 -6.82
N LEU A 166 8.86 -8.01 -6.73
CA LEU A 166 8.10 -7.55 -7.89
C LEU A 166 8.98 -6.75 -8.86
N VAL A 167 9.76 -5.78 -8.35
CA VAL A 167 10.60 -4.93 -9.21
C VAL A 167 11.78 -5.72 -9.81
N ILE A 168 12.51 -6.47 -8.98
CA ILE A 168 13.79 -7.06 -9.40
C ILE A 168 13.59 -8.42 -10.08
N LEU A 169 12.72 -9.27 -9.54
CA LEU A 169 12.53 -10.63 -10.04
C LEU A 169 11.43 -10.71 -11.08
N ALA A 170 10.34 -9.98 -10.91
CA ALA A 170 9.22 -9.99 -11.85
C ALA A 170 9.29 -8.89 -12.92
N GLY A 171 10.24 -7.95 -12.82
CA GLY A 171 10.40 -6.87 -13.79
C GLY A 171 9.23 -5.87 -13.81
N ALA A 172 8.52 -5.72 -12.68
CA ALA A 172 7.37 -4.84 -12.59
C ALA A 172 7.75 -3.36 -12.73
N SER A 173 6.95 -2.62 -13.49
CA SER A 173 6.93 -1.16 -13.43
C SER A 173 6.26 -0.71 -12.12
N THR A 174 6.79 0.34 -11.50
CA THR A 174 6.22 0.82 -10.23
C THR A 174 6.12 2.34 -10.17
N ALA A 175 5.17 2.80 -9.35
CA ALA A 175 5.04 4.17 -8.87
C ALA A 175 4.75 4.14 -7.38
N SER A 176 5.31 5.06 -6.60
CA SER A 176 5.04 5.06 -5.17
C SER A 176 4.96 6.46 -4.58
N LEU A 177 4.18 6.59 -3.50
CA LEU A 177 4.05 7.83 -2.76
C LEU A 177 3.76 7.56 -1.28
N ILE A 178 3.97 8.57 -0.46
CA ILE A 178 3.54 8.60 0.93
C ILE A 178 2.23 9.38 0.99
N VAL A 179 1.24 8.78 1.60
CA VAL A 179 -0.13 9.29 1.77
C VAL A 179 -0.37 9.62 3.24
N GLY A 180 -1.30 10.54 3.50
CA GLY A 180 -1.65 11.01 4.84
C GLY A 180 -1.11 12.41 5.14
N ALA A 181 -0.47 13.06 4.15
CA ALA A 181 -0.11 14.46 4.21
C ALA A 181 -1.14 15.34 3.46
N LYS A 182 -1.09 16.65 3.66
CA LYS A 182 -1.92 17.66 2.96
C LYS A 182 -1.70 17.63 1.45
N ALA A 183 -0.48 17.25 1.02
CA ALA A 183 -0.11 17.00 -0.37
C ALA A 183 0.58 15.64 -0.47
N PRO A 184 0.52 14.95 -1.63
CA PRO A 184 1.28 13.73 -1.87
C PRO A 184 2.78 13.97 -1.71
N VAL A 185 3.48 13.06 -1.03
CA VAL A 185 4.93 13.12 -0.85
C VAL A 185 5.57 11.97 -1.61
N ILE A 186 6.47 12.28 -2.53
CA ILE A 186 7.16 11.29 -3.35
C ILE A 186 8.53 11.03 -2.74
N ILE A 187 8.77 9.76 -2.38
CA ILE A 187 10.09 9.30 -1.94
C ILE A 187 10.42 8.05 -2.75
N THR A 188 11.41 8.19 -3.61
CA THR A 188 11.91 7.11 -4.44
C THR A 188 13.24 6.61 -3.90
N SER A 189 13.55 5.32 -4.19
CA SER A 189 14.86 4.75 -3.87
C SER A 189 15.94 5.37 -4.76
N ARG A 190 17.19 5.40 -4.25
CA ARG A 190 18.35 5.80 -5.07
C ARG A 190 18.57 4.87 -6.26
N ALA A 191 18.10 3.63 -6.14
CA ALA A 191 18.20 2.62 -7.20
C ALA A 191 17.04 2.66 -8.20
N ASP A 192 16.03 3.52 -7.98
CA ASP A 192 14.86 3.59 -8.86
C ASP A 192 15.20 4.25 -10.19
N SER A 193 14.63 3.70 -11.25
CA SER A 193 14.76 4.22 -12.62
C SER A 193 14.16 5.63 -12.77
N GLU A 194 14.53 6.33 -13.82
CA GLU A 194 13.90 7.60 -14.19
C GLU A 194 12.39 7.41 -14.43
N GLN A 195 12.00 6.30 -15.06
CA GLN A 195 10.60 5.98 -15.31
C GLN A 195 9.82 5.82 -14.01
N THR A 196 10.36 5.14 -13.00
CA THR A 196 9.74 5.02 -11.67
C THR A 196 9.47 6.39 -11.04
N LYS A 197 10.40 7.33 -11.19
CA LYS A 197 10.24 8.70 -10.67
C LYS A 197 9.13 9.45 -11.40
N ILE A 198 9.09 9.34 -12.72
CA ILE A 198 8.03 9.95 -13.55
C ILE A 198 6.67 9.34 -13.18
N ASN A 199 6.57 8.03 -13.12
CA ASN A 199 5.34 7.32 -12.74
C ASN A 199 4.83 7.77 -11.35
N SER A 200 5.75 7.94 -10.39
CA SER A 200 5.41 8.41 -9.05
C SER A 200 4.87 9.84 -9.04
N ILE A 201 5.40 10.74 -9.91
CA ILE A 201 4.87 12.09 -10.09
C ILE A 201 3.47 12.05 -10.68
N VAL A 202 3.24 11.22 -11.70
CA VAL A 202 1.91 11.05 -12.32
C VAL A 202 0.90 10.53 -11.29
N LEU A 203 1.26 9.50 -10.51
CA LEU A 203 0.41 8.96 -9.46
C LEU A 203 0.08 10.02 -8.39
N ALA A 204 1.06 10.83 -7.99
CA ALA A 204 0.86 11.91 -7.04
C ALA A 204 -0.10 12.98 -7.57
N LEU A 205 0.02 13.37 -8.84
CA LEU A 205 -0.88 14.32 -9.49
C LEU A 205 -2.31 13.78 -9.56
N ALA A 206 -2.50 12.53 -9.96
CA ALA A 206 -3.81 11.88 -9.97
C ALA A 206 -4.45 11.87 -8.57
N THR A 207 -3.67 11.52 -7.54
CA THR A 207 -4.13 11.50 -6.15
C THR A 207 -4.50 12.90 -5.63
N ALA A 208 -3.75 13.94 -6.01
CA ALA A 208 -4.03 15.31 -5.64
C ALA A 208 -5.29 15.87 -6.34
N ALA A 209 -5.46 15.58 -7.63
CA ALA A 209 -6.63 16.01 -8.39
C ALA A 209 -7.93 15.47 -7.81
N LYS A 210 -7.97 14.18 -7.48
CA LYS A 210 -9.15 13.52 -6.87
C LYS A 210 -9.49 14.10 -5.48
N LYS A 211 -8.49 14.53 -4.71
CA LYS A 211 -8.72 15.22 -3.43
C LYS A 211 -9.40 16.57 -3.63
N GLY A 212 -9.07 17.30 -4.70
CA GLY A 212 -9.68 18.59 -5.03
C GLY A 212 -11.15 18.52 -5.48
N GLU A 213 -11.57 17.39 -6.06
CA GLU A 213 -12.97 17.16 -6.47
C GLU A 213 -13.91 16.85 -5.30
N ASN A 214 -13.37 16.42 -4.16
CA ASN A 214 -14.13 16.02 -2.97
C ASN A 214 -14.19 17.10 -1.87
N ASN A 215 -13.63 18.28 -2.11
CA ASN A 215 -13.69 19.47 -1.25
C ASN A 215 -14.55 20.55 -1.88
#